data_fb48ae55d600c541a887d07e66d983c9
#
_entry.id   fb48ae55d600c541a887d07e66d983c9
#
_cell.length_a   1.000
_cell.length_b   1.000
_cell.length_c   1.000
_cell.angle_alpha   90.00
_cell.angle_beta   90.00
_cell.angle_gamma   90.00
#
_symmetry.space_group_name_H-M   'P 1'
#
loop_
_entity.id
_entity.type
_entity.pdbx_description
1 polymer ?
#
loop_
_entity_poly.entity_id
_entity_poly.type
_entity_poly.pdbx_seq_one_letter_code
_entity_poly.pdbx_strand_id
1 'polypeptide(L)'
;VVDDGDPGEQGSLSFSATSVAEPAPCPSLSLTLKLVMVGVLYFAEGIPFGFIITSVNAYLSGRGVPPEQIGILSLLSLPWSLKFFWSPLVDRYGLRSSWIIGAQGVMILCLLGLASLVSGPVTLSFWLLLAMLCLGSATQDLAIDAYTIDFLETKELGIANGIRSGSYRFGSLAAGSGLLILSDVVGWRPAFVGVGVLFAALAITILTFRSFRLPRAASGPDQKHDSPLAIFTNALKSLSTHSSFWAVILFVLLYKAGDAMMGIMVIPFWKHLSFSSTQIGLVSGMLGSVATTLGGLLGGWYTSRFGIGISLLVLGLIQAVFHLGYWLAALPGLGRLALFHLPLPFVDLAVPFYPIYLASVGESLAVGLGYAPFMAFMMSLCDKRFSATQYAFFVFLFVLSGRLMGFVGGFGVKYLGFANFFFVTFLVALPAFALLPWILPLVRQIEGR
;
A
#
# COMPACT_ATOMS: atom_id res chain seq x y z
N VAL A 1 25.73 60.71 -51.55
CA VAL A 1 26.21 60.04 -50.37
C VAL A 1 24.98 59.42 -49.70
N VAL A 2 24.80 58.18 -49.94
CA VAL A 2 23.66 57.35 -49.44
C VAL A 2 24.14 56.78 -48.12
N ASP A 3 23.34 56.95 -47.08
CA ASP A 3 23.52 56.38 -45.75
C ASP A 3 22.60 55.13 -45.66
N ASP A 4 23.25 53.97 -45.58
CA ASP A 4 22.55 52.68 -45.44
C ASP A 4 22.31 52.41 -43.97
N GLY A 5 21.07 52.55 -43.55
CA GLY A 5 20.59 52.16 -42.21
C GLY A 5 20.53 50.66 -42.02
N ASP A 6 21.21 50.21 -40.97
CA ASP A 6 21.23 48.84 -40.49
C ASP A 6 19.87 48.45 -39.83
N PRO A 7 19.21 47.34 -40.22
CA PRO A 7 17.97 46.90 -39.59
C PRO A 7 18.23 45.89 -38.48
N GLY A 8 17.91 46.29 -37.26
CA GLY A 8 17.22 45.39 -36.34
C GLY A 8 18.03 44.44 -35.50
N GLU A 9 18.52 44.90 -34.36
CA GLU A 9 18.72 44.04 -33.19
C GLU A 9 17.40 43.39 -32.81
N GLN A 10 17.22 42.13 -33.20
CA GLN A 10 16.25 41.26 -32.59
C GLN A 10 16.79 40.89 -31.18
N GLY A 11 16.21 41.53 -30.16
CA GLY A 11 16.44 41.21 -28.78
C GLY A 11 16.06 39.76 -28.50
N SER A 12 17.02 38.84 -28.54
CA SER A 12 16.90 37.52 -27.99
C SER A 12 16.73 37.66 -26.48
N LEU A 13 15.50 37.55 -26.01
CA LEU A 13 15.19 37.30 -24.61
C LEU A 13 15.86 35.96 -24.24
N SER A 14 17.11 36.02 -23.84
CA SER A 14 17.77 34.90 -23.14
C SER A 14 17.00 34.69 -21.84
N PHE A 15 16.07 33.72 -21.84
CA PHE A 15 15.63 33.12 -20.59
C PHE A 15 16.84 32.55 -19.89
N SER A 16 17.39 33.32 -18.97
CA SER A 16 18.32 32.83 -17.97
C SER A 16 17.60 31.70 -17.23
N ALA A 17 17.87 30.48 -17.64
CA ALA A 17 17.54 29.31 -16.85
C ALA A 17 18.28 29.50 -15.52
N THR A 18 17.56 30.02 -14.52
CA THR A 18 18.01 29.94 -13.13
C THR A 18 18.26 28.47 -12.87
N SER A 19 19.55 28.13 -12.84
CA SER A 19 20.00 26.80 -12.45
C SER A 19 19.42 26.53 -11.06
N VAL A 20 18.34 25.77 -11.03
CA VAL A 20 17.85 25.16 -9.79
C VAL A 20 19.02 24.34 -9.29
N ALA A 21 19.66 24.78 -8.21
CA ALA A 21 20.76 24.08 -7.60
C ALA A 21 20.31 22.63 -7.38
N GLU A 22 20.94 21.70 -8.08
CA GLU A 22 20.72 20.28 -7.85
C GLU A 22 20.90 20.03 -6.35
N PRO A 23 19.93 19.36 -5.68
CA PRO A 23 20.08 19.02 -4.28
C PRO A 23 21.39 18.25 -4.13
N ALA A 24 22.20 18.61 -3.13
CA ALA A 24 23.47 17.97 -2.85
C ALA A 24 23.29 16.43 -2.92
N PRO A 25 24.15 15.72 -3.67
CA PRO A 25 23.98 14.29 -3.85
C PRO A 25 23.95 13.61 -2.48
N CYS A 26 22.85 12.93 -2.17
CA CYS A 26 22.82 12.02 -1.03
C CYS A 26 24.05 11.10 -1.13
N PRO A 27 24.73 10.78 0.00
CA PRO A 27 25.86 9.87 -0.04
C PRO A 27 25.46 8.65 -0.88
N SER A 28 26.31 8.27 -1.83
CA SER A 28 26.02 7.21 -2.82
C SER A 28 25.91 5.85 -2.12
N LEU A 29 24.76 5.63 -1.47
CA LEU A 29 24.45 4.36 -0.84
C LEU A 29 24.17 3.32 -1.93
N SER A 30 24.70 2.12 -1.76
CA SER A 30 24.42 1.03 -2.69
C SER A 30 22.90 0.74 -2.74
N LEU A 31 22.40 0.37 -3.91
CA LEU A 31 20.99 0.01 -4.08
C LEU A 31 20.55 -1.06 -3.06
N THR A 32 21.39 -2.05 -2.80
CA THR A 32 21.11 -3.11 -1.82
C THR A 32 20.84 -2.51 -0.43
N LEU A 33 21.67 -1.57 0.03
CA LEU A 33 21.46 -0.93 1.33
C LEU A 33 20.18 -0.11 1.37
N LYS A 34 19.87 0.63 0.29
CA LYS A 34 18.60 1.36 0.14
C LYS A 34 17.40 0.42 0.26
N LEU A 35 17.43 -0.73 -0.42
CA LEU A 35 16.36 -1.71 -0.39
C LEU A 35 16.20 -2.36 0.98
N VAL A 36 17.29 -2.65 1.69
CA VAL A 36 17.26 -3.17 3.07
C VAL A 36 16.60 -2.15 4.00
N MET A 37 16.98 -0.87 3.90
CA MET A 37 16.38 0.20 4.71
C MET A 37 14.88 0.32 4.46
N VAL A 38 14.44 0.33 3.20
CA VAL A 38 13.02 0.30 2.83
C VAL A 38 12.34 -0.93 3.41
N GLY A 39 12.96 -2.11 3.30
CA GLY A 39 12.44 -3.36 3.85
C GLY A 39 12.18 -3.29 5.35
N VAL A 40 13.13 -2.77 6.13
CA VAL A 40 12.99 -2.60 7.60
C VAL A 40 11.85 -1.64 7.94
N LEU A 41 11.74 -0.53 7.23
CA LEU A 41 10.68 0.47 7.47
C LEU A 41 9.29 -0.09 7.17
N TYR A 42 9.11 -0.76 6.03
CA TYR A 42 7.80 -1.33 5.68
C TYR A 42 7.45 -2.60 6.46
N PHE A 43 8.44 -3.33 6.96
CA PHE A 43 8.19 -4.37 7.96
C PHE A 43 7.58 -3.76 9.24
N ALA A 44 8.16 -2.66 9.74
CA ALA A 44 7.61 -1.93 10.88
C ALA A 44 6.21 -1.38 10.63
N GLU A 45 5.90 -0.93 9.40
CA GLU A 45 4.58 -0.46 8.98
C GLU A 45 3.52 -1.57 9.00
N GLY A 46 3.89 -2.80 8.63
CA GLY A 46 2.98 -3.95 8.60
C GLY A 46 2.56 -4.45 9.98
N ILE A 47 3.41 -4.28 11.00
CA ILE A 47 3.18 -4.81 12.36
C ILE A 47 1.84 -4.34 12.97
N PRO A 48 1.49 -3.03 13.04
CA PRO A 48 0.26 -2.58 13.69
C PRO A 48 -0.98 -3.10 12.98
N PHE A 49 -0.95 -3.20 11.65
CA PHE A 49 -2.06 -3.72 10.88
C PHE A 49 -2.36 -5.18 11.23
N GLY A 50 -1.35 -6.05 11.19
CA GLY A 50 -1.50 -7.46 11.57
C GLY A 50 -1.91 -7.62 13.03
N PHE A 51 -1.32 -6.83 13.92
CA PHE A 51 -1.65 -6.82 15.34
C PHE A 51 -3.14 -6.50 15.57
N ILE A 52 -3.66 -5.43 14.98
CA ILE A 52 -5.04 -4.97 15.22
C ILE A 52 -6.04 -5.88 14.55
N ILE A 53 -5.86 -6.18 13.27
CA ILE A 53 -6.85 -6.91 12.48
C ILE A 53 -6.91 -8.39 12.86
N THR A 54 -5.80 -8.99 13.27
CA THR A 54 -5.74 -10.43 13.58
C THR A 54 -5.63 -10.67 15.07
N SER A 55 -4.58 -10.19 15.73
CA SER A 55 -4.28 -10.55 17.12
C SER A 55 -5.24 -9.93 18.12
N VAL A 56 -5.51 -8.62 18.01
CA VAL A 56 -6.49 -7.94 18.90
C VAL A 56 -7.89 -8.47 18.68
N ASN A 57 -8.29 -8.72 17.42
CA ASN A 57 -9.58 -9.31 17.10
C ASN A 57 -9.74 -10.69 17.77
N ALA A 58 -8.72 -11.56 17.64
CA ALA A 58 -8.72 -12.88 18.27
C ALA A 58 -8.73 -12.78 19.81
N TYR A 59 -7.96 -11.86 20.39
CA TYR A 59 -7.96 -11.57 21.82
C TYR A 59 -9.35 -11.17 22.32
N LEU A 60 -9.99 -10.18 21.68
CA LEU A 60 -11.34 -9.72 22.07
C LEU A 60 -12.39 -10.82 21.92
N SER A 61 -12.33 -11.57 20.82
CA SER A 61 -13.23 -12.69 20.58
C SER A 61 -13.07 -13.78 21.65
N GLY A 62 -11.84 -14.13 22.01
CA GLY A 62 -11.52 -15.11 23.07
C GLY A 62 -11.95 -14.64 24.48
N ARG A 63 -12.11 -13.33 24.69
CA ARG A 63 -12.62 -12.73 25.93
C ARG A 63 -14.14 -12.62 25.96
N GLY A 64 -14.85 -13.08 24.92
CA GLY A 64 -16.30 -13.00 24.83
C GLY A 64 -16.83 -11.59 24.62
N VAL A 65 -16.01 -10.67 24.09
CA VAL A 65 -16.47 -9.31 23.73
C VAL A 65 -17.52 -9.42 22.63
N PRO A 66 -18.68 -8.73 22.75
CA PRO A 66 -19.75 -8.81 21.76
C PRO A 66 -19.30 -8.40 20.36
N PRO A 67 -19.79 -9.07 19.28
CA PRO A 67 -19.36 -8.79 17.90
C PRO A 67 -19.51 -7.33 17.46
N GLU A 68 -20.55 -6.64 17.93
CA GLU A 68 -20.78 -5.22 17.64
C GLU A 68 -19.68 -4.32 18.23
N GLN A 69 -19.11 -4.69 19.38
CA GLN A 69 -17.98 -3.97 19.95
C GLN A 69 -16.69 -4.32 19.20
N ILE A 70 -16.51 -5.56 18.77
CA ILE A 70 -15.38 -5.96 17.91
C ILE A 70 -15.43 -5.17 16.58
N GLY A 71 -16.63 -4.89 16.08
CA GLY A 71 -16.84 -4.06 14.89
C GLY A 71 -16.22 -2.65 14.99
N ILE A 72 -16.01 -2.13 16.21
CA ILE A 72 -15.32 -0.84 16.43
C ILE A 72 -13.89 -0.87 15.88
N LEU A 73 -13.24 -2.04 15.80
CA LEU A 73 -11.92 -2.18 15.17
C LEU A 73 -11.90 -1.65 13.73
N SER A 74 -13.03 -1.79 13.02
CA SER A 74 -13.16 -1.24 11.66
C SER A 74 -13.11 0.29 11.65
N LEU A 75 -13.67 0.96 12.67
CA LEU A 75 -13.61 2.41 12.82
C LEU A 75 -12.21 2.87 13.19
N LEU A 76 -11.44 2.05 13.93
CA LEU A 76 -10.05 2.35 14.26
C LEU A 76 -9.13 2.33 13.03
N SER A 77 -9.60 1.81 11.89
CA SER A 77 -8.89 1.89 10.61
C SER A 77 -9.01 3.25 9.92
N LEU A 78 -9.87 4.15 10.41
CA LEU A 78 -10.07 5.49 9.83
C LEU A 78 -8.79 6.35 9.80
N PRO A 79 -7.90 6.36 10.81
CA PRO A 79 -6.67 7.13 10.72
C PRO A 79 -5.83 6.81 9.48
N TRP A 80 -5.73 5.54 9.07
CA TRP A 80 -5.02 5.15 7.84
C TRP A 80 -5.65 5.74 6.57
N SER A 81 -6.96 5.95 6.56
CA SER A 81 -7.66 6.58 5.43
C SER A 81 -7.57 8.10 5.47
N LEU A 82 -7.55 8.68 6.68
CA LEU A 82 -7.59 10.12 6.90
C LEU A 82 -6.20 10.75 7.07
N LYS A 83 -5.12 9.96 7.01
CA LYS A 83 -3.74 10.43 7.27
C LYS A 83 -3.33 11.64 6.40
N PHE A 84 -3.96 11.83 5.24
CA PHE A 84 -3.68 12.98 4.38
C PHE A 84 -4.05 14.32 5.02
N PHE A 85 -5.02 14.38 5.97
CA PHE A 85 -5.39 15.64 6.62
C PHE A 85 -4.26 16.24 7.47
N TRP A 86 -3.39 15.39 8.05
CA TRP A 86 -2.25 15.87 8.83
C TRP A 86 -0.91 15.67 8.12
N SER A 87 -0.92 15.18 6.87
CA SER A 87 0.31 15.06 6.08
C SER A 87 1.09 16.37 5.93
N PRO A 88 0.44 17.58 5.86
CA PRO A 88 1.19 18.83 5.82
C PRO A 88 2.06 19.10 7.06
N LEU A 89 1.69 18.52 8.22
CA LEU A 89 2.54 18.63 9.41
C LEU A 89 3.86 17.88 9.23
N VAL A 90 3.79 16.68 8.65
CA VAL A 90 4.98 15.85 8.34
C VAL A 90 5.82 16.53 7.24
N ASP A 91 5.18 17.21 6.29
CA ASP A 91 5.89 17.96 5.25
C ASP A 91 6.50 19.26 5.79
N ARG A 92 5.97 19.86 6.84
CA ARG A 92 6.45 21.13 7.39
C ARG A 92 7.53 20.95 8.46
N TYR A 93 7.36 20.00 9.37
CA TYR A 93 8.14 19.95 10.59
C TYR A 93 9.13 18.78 10.64
N GLY A 94 10.39 19.05 10.98
CA GLY A 94 11.40 18.08 11.35
C GLY A 94 11.85 17.15 10.21
N LEU A 95 12.65 16.17 10.58
CA LEU A 95 13.12 15.11 9.69
C LEU A 95 12.07 13.99 9.61
N ARG A 96 11.97 13.29 8.47
CA ARG A 96 11.09 12.12 8.32
C ARG A 96 11.38 11.06 9.39
N SER A 97 12.66 10.79 9.65
CA SER A 97 13.07 9.85 10.69
C SER A 97 12.62 10.23 12.10
N SER A 98 12.53 11.53 12.42
CA SER A 98 12.03 11.99 13.73
C SER A 98 10.53 11.69 13.90
N TRP A 99 9.74 11.81 12.84
CA TRP A 99 8.33 11.44 12.84
C TRP A 99 8.14 9.92 13.01
N ILE A 100 8.97 9.10 12.32
CA ILE A 100 8.94 7.64 12.44
C ILE A 100 9.25 7.23 13.88
N ILE A 101 10.35 7.74 14.46
CA ILE A 101 10.76 7.42 15.83
C ILE A 101 9.73 7.90 16.86
N GLY A 102 9.19 9.11 16.69
CA GLY A 102 8.15 9.65 17.57
C GLY A 102 6.88 8.80 17.56
N ALA A 103 6.41 8.41 16.37
CA ALA A 103 5.26 7.53 16.21
C ALA A 103 5.50 6.14 16.82
N GLN A 104 6.69 5.55 16.62
CA GLN A 104 7.07 4.29 17.26
C GLN A 104 7.10 4.41 18.79
N GLY A 105 7.60 5.52 19.32
CA GLY A 105 7.58 5.80 20.75
C GLY A 105 6.15 5.80 21.33
N VAL A 106 5.22 6.49 20.66
CA VAL A 106 3.80 6.49 21.04
C VAL A 106 3.23 5.06 20.99
N MET A 107 3.50 4.30 19.92
CA MET A 107 3.01 2.93 19.79
C MET A 107 3.58 2.00 20.86
N ILE A 108 4.87 2.13 21.23
CA ILE A 108 5.49 1.37 22.31
C ILE A 108 4.76 1.64 23.64
N LEU A 109 4.51 2.91 23.97
CA LEU A 109 3.77 3.30 25.19
C LEU A 109 2.35 2.72 25.17
N CYS A 110 1.66 2.78 24.04
CA CYS A 110 0.33 2.19 23.88
C CYS A 110 0.35 0.67 24.09
N LEU A 111 1.33 -0.04 23.52
CA LEU A 111 1.46 -1.49 23.67
C LEU A 111 1.76 -1.90 25.11
N LEU A 112 2.62 -1.18 25.82
CA LEU A 112 2.88 -1.40 27.24
C LEU A 112 1.63 -1.14 28.08
N GLY A 113 0.89 -0.07 27.79
CA GLY A 113 -0.41 0.22 28.40
C GLY A 113 -1.43 -0.88 28.14
N LEU A 114 -1.57 -1.34 26.89
CA LEU A 114 -2.45 -2.45 26.55
C LEU A 114 -2.04 -3.75 27.27
N ALA A 115 -0.73 -4.06 27.32
CA ALA A 115 -0.21 -5.22 28.06
C ALA A 115 -0.55 -5.18 29.56
N SER A 116 -0.64 -4.00 30.17
CA SER A 116 -1.06 -3.86 31.55
C SER A 116 -2.56 -4.12 31.76
N LEU A 117 -3.38 -3.85 30.74
CA LEU A 117 -4.83 -4.01 30.78
C LEU A 117 -5.33 -5.40 30.34
N VAL A 118 -4.48 -6.20 29.69
CA VAL A 118 -4.86 -7.52 29.11
C VAL A 118 -5.50 -8.47 30.12
N SER A 119 -5.11 -8.44 31.39
CA SER A 119 -5.65 -9.33 32.43
C SER A 119 -6.99 -8.84 33.01
N GLY A 120 -7.34 -7.57 32.80
CA GLY A 120 -8.55 -6.92 33.29
C GLY A 120 -9.72 -6.94 32.29
N PRO A 121 -10.85 -6.33 32.63
CA PRO A 121 -11.95 -6.14 31.69
C PRO A 121 -11.56 -5.19 30.56
N VAL A 122 -12.22 -5.34 29.40
CA VAL A 122 -12.05 -4.42 28.27
C VAL A 122 -12.76 -3.11 28.60
N THR A 123 -11.98 -2.09 28.96
CA THR A 123 -12.45 -0.78 29.38
C THR A 123 -12.31 0.25 28.25
N LEU A 124 -12.85 1.45 28.47
CA LEU A 124 -12.64 2.59 27.56
C LEU A 124 -11.14 2.88 27.35
N SER A 125 -10.32 2.74 28.42
CA SER A 125 -8.86 2.94 28.32
C SER A 125 -8.21 1.99 27.31
N PHE A 126 -8.68 0.75 27.22
CA PHE A 126 -8.20 -0.21 26.21
C PHE A 126 -8.47 0.30 24.78
N TRP A 127 -9.67 0.78 24.51
CA TRP A 127 -10.06 1.33 23.22
C TRP A 127 -9.31 2.62 22.87
N LEU A 128 -9.10 3.50 23.85
CA LEU A 128 -8.33 4.74 23.64
C LEU A 128 -6.87 4.45 23.32
N LEU A 129 -6.24 3.47 24.00
CA LEU A 129 -4.87 3.06 23.67
C LEU A 129 -4.78 2.43 22.27
N LEU A 130 -5.77 1.64 21.86
CA LEU A 130 -5.85 1.14 20.49
C LEU A 130 -6.01 2.26 19.47
N ALA A 131 -6.87 3.25 19.76
CA ALA A 131 -7.06 4.40 18.88
C ALA A 131 -5.77 5.21 18.72
N MET A 132 -5.05 5.46 19.84
CA MET A 132 -3.76 6.14 19.81
C MET A 132 -2.69 5.32 19.05
N LEU A 133 -2.70 3.99 19.20
CA LEU A 133 -1.82 3.10 18.46
C LEU A 133 -2.10 3.18 16.95
N CYS A 134 -3.38 3.19 16.53
CA CYS A 134 -3.77 3.36 15.13
C CYS A 134 -3.35 4.73 14.57
N LEU A 135 -3.50 5.79 15.35
CA LEU A 135 -3.07 7.14 14.96
C LEU A 135 -1.54 7.22 14.82
N GLY A 136 -0.81 6.64 15.77
CA GLY A 136 0.65 6.51 15.71
C GLY A 136 1.09 5.74 14.47
N SER A 137 0.46 4.59 14.20
CA SER A 137 0.73 3.80 13.00
C SER A 137 0.47 4.59 11.71
N ALA A 138 -0.69 5.24 11.57
CA ALA A 138 -1.00 6.02 10.39
C ALA A 138 -0.02 7.20 10.18
N THR A 139 0.49 7.78 11.28
CA THR A 139 1.52 8.83 11.23
C THR A 139 2.88 8.25 10.83
N GLN A 140 3.23 7.07 11.34
CA GLN A 140 4.44 6.34 10.94
C GLN A 140 4.40 6.01 9.46
N ASP A 141 3.30 5.43 8.95
CA ASP A 141 3.13 5.08 7.54
C ASP A 141 3.35 6.29 6.63
N LEU A 142 2.73 7.43 7.00
CA LEU A 142 2.89 8.68 6.26
C LEU A 142 4.36 9.13 6.18
N ALA A 143 5.08 9.03 7.30
CA ALA A 143 6.48 9.44 7.37
C ALA A 143 7.39 8.47 6.61
N ILE A 144 7.10 7.16 6.64
CA ILE A 144 7.84 6.12 5.88
C ILE A 144 7.61 6.29 4.38
N ASP A 145 6.36 6.50 3.95
CA ASP A 145 6.02 6.74 2.55
C ASP A 145 6.77 7.97 2.01
N ALA A 146 6.73 9.09 2.76
CA ALA A 146 7.44 10.30 2.39
C ALA A 146 8.96 10.12 2.38
N TYR A 147 9.53 9.42 3.39
CA TYR A 147 10.95 9.09 3.42
C TYR A 147 11.38 8.30 2.18
N THR A 148 10.58 7.31 1.78
CA THR A 148 10.87 6.46 0.63
C THR A 148 10.89 7.25 -0.68
N ILE A 149 9.97 8.20 -0.84
CA ILE A 149 9.92 9.11 -2.01
C ILE A 149 11.14 10.02 -2.04
N ASP A 150 11.53 10.59 -0.89
CA ASP A 150 12.68 11.51 -0.77
C ASP A 150 14.02 10.79 -1.00
N PHE A 151 14.09 9.49 -0.72
CA PHE A 151 15.31 8.68 -0.67
C PHE A 151 15.64 7.96 -1.96
N LEU A 152 14.64 7.51 -2.72
CA LEU A 152 14.81 6.67 -3.91
C LEU A 152 14.79 7.49 -5.20
N GLU A 153 15.55 7.04 -6.19
CA GLU A 153 15.46 7.53 -7.55
C GLU A 153 14.25 6.88 -8.27
N THR A 154 13.71 7.58 -9.27
CA THR A 154 12.52 7.09 -10.00
C THR A 154 12.70 5.69 -10.58
N LYS A 155 13.91 5.37 -11.08
CA LYS A 155 14.25 4.04 -11.61
C LYS A 155 14.30 2.93 -10.55
N GLU A 156 14.47 3.28 -9.27
CA GLU A 156 14.55 2.34 -8.15
C GLU A 156 13.16 2.03 -7.55
N LEU A 157 12.15 2.88 -7.82
CA LEU A 157 10.82 2.79 -7.22
C LEU A 157 10.11 1.46 -7.52
N GLY A 158 10.33 0.89 -8.70
CA GLY A 158 9.71 -0.38 -9.09
C GLY A 158 10.10 -1.53 -8.16
N ILE A 159 11.41 -1.78 -8.00
CA ILE A 159 11.91 -2.86 -7.14
C ILE A 159 11.66 -2.55 -5.65
N ALA A 160 11.76 -1.27 -5.26
CA ALA A 160 11.48 -0.85 -3.89
C ALA A 160 10.01 -1.12 -3.50
N ASN A 161 9.05 -0.94 -4.40
CA ASN A 161 7.64 -1.27 -4.13
C ASN A 161 7.38 -2.78 -4.03
N GLY A 162 8.17 -3.61 -4.71
CA GLY A 162 8.16 -5.05 -4.49
C GLY A 162 8.63 -5.40 -3.07
N ILE A 163 9.75 -4.87 -2.64
CA ILE A 163 10.29 -5.04 -1.27
C ILE A 163 9.31 -4.48 -0.23
N ARG A 164 8.74 -3.29 -0.45
CA ARG A 164 7.70 -2.70 0.37
C ARG A 164 6.54 -3.67 0.62
N SER A 165 5.93 -4.17 -0.46
CA SER A 165 4.78 -5.07 -0.36
C SER A 165 5.11 -6.37 0.37
N GLY A 166 6.29 -6.95 0.11
CA GLY A 166 6.77 -8.15 0.79
C GLY A 166 7.00 -7.90 2.27
N SER A 167 7.79 -6.90 2.61
CA SER A 167 8.15 -6.58 4.00
C SER A 167 6.94 -6.20 4.85
N TYR A 168 6.01 -5.40 4.31
CA TYR A 168 4.73 -5.09 4.95
C TYR A 168 3.93 -6.35 5.29
N ARG A 169 3.82 -7.29 4.34
CA ARG A 169 3.12 -8.56 4.58
C ARG A 169 3.81 -9.41 5.63
N PHE A 170 5.14 -9.49 5.62
CA PHE A 170 5.89 -10.21 6.65
C PHE A 170 5.69 -9.59 8.03
N GLY A 171 5.72 -8.26 8.16
CA GLY A 171 5.42 -7.55 9.39
C GLY A 171 4.00 -7.84 9.90
N SER A 172 3.03 -7.77 8.99
CA SER A 172 1.63 -8.06 9.30
C SER A 172 1.41 -9.52 9.72
N LEU A 173 2.05 -10.49 9.06
CA LEU A 173 1.96 -11.90 9.45
C LEU A 173 2.65 -12.17 10.79
N ALA A 174 3.80 -11.56 11.04
CA ALA A 174 4.53 -11.72 12.31
C ALA A 174 3.71 -11.23 13.50
N ALA A 175 3.11 -10.04 13.40
CA ALA A 175 2.31 -9.47 14.49
C ALA A 175 0.83 -9.92 14.48
N GLY A 176 0.35 -10.49 13.39
CA GLY A 176 -0.95 -11.15 13.30
C GLY A 176 -0.85 -12.61 13.72
N SER A 177 -0.66 -13.48 12.74
CA SER A 177 -0.67 -14.95 12.95
C SER A 177 0.48 -15.42 13.86
N GLY A 178 1.69 -14.85 13.72
CA GLY A 178 2.85 -15.22 14.56
C GLY A 178 2.61 -14.90 16.02
N LEU A 179 2.08 -13.70 16.32
CA LEU A 179 1.75 -13.30 17.68
C LEU A 179 0.61 -14.13 18.26
N LEU A 180 -0.37 -14.51 17.45
CA LEU A 180 -1.48 -15.36 17.87
C LEU A 180 -0.97 -16.73 18.31
N ILE A 181 -0.07 -17.36 17.54
CA ILE A 181 0.59 -18.62 17.93
C ILE A 181 1.40 -18.43 19.20
N LEU A 182 2.17 -17.35 19.29
CA LEU A 182 2.98 -17.05 20.47
C LEU A 182 2.11 -16.84 21.70
N SER A 183 0.94 -16.21 21.57
CA SER A 183 0.03 -15.96 22.70
C SER A 183 -0.53 -17.24 23.32
N ASP A 184 -0.65 -18.33 22.55
CA ASP A 184 -1.06 -19.63 23.07
C ASP A 184 0.02 -20.28 23.96
N VAL A 185 1.29 -19.92 23.74
CA VAL A 185 2.44 -20.48 24.49
C VAL A 185 2.77 -19.61 25.71
N VAL A 186 2.88 -18.30 25.52
CA VAL A 186 3.37 -17.38 26.56
C VAL A 186 2.27 -16.51 27.20
N GLY A 187 1.05 -16.58 26.65
CA GLY A 187 -0.07 -15.72 27.05
C GLY A 187 -0.05 -14.34 26.39
N TRP A 188 -1.17 -13.63 26.51
CA TRP A 188 -1.36 -12.35 25.81
C TRP A 188 -0.49 -11.20 26.31
N ARG A 189 -0.24 -11.15 27.64
CA ARG A 189 0.56 -10.05 28.22
C ARG A 189 2.00 -10.03 27.71
N PRO A 190 2.77 -11.13 27.79
CA PRO A 190 4.10 -11.19 27.19
C PRO A 190 4.08 -10.99 25.68
N ALA A 191 3.04 -11.48 24.99
CA ALA A 191 2.90 -11.30 23.55
C ALA A 191 2.80 -9.82 23.17
N PHE A 192 1.97 -9.02 23.86
CA PHE A 192 1.85 -7.58 23.61
C PHE A 192 3.14 -6.80 23.95
N VAL A 193 3.80 -7.18 25.05
CA VAL A 193 5.13 -6.62 25.39
C VAL A 193 6.15 -6.95 24.30
N GLY A 194 6.12 -8.18 23.76
CA GLY A 194 7.00 -8.62 22.68
C GLY A 194 6.89 -7.75 21.42
N VAL A 195 5.68 -7.34 21.04
CA VAL A 195 5.49 -6.37 19.94
C VAL A 195 6.11 -5.01 20.29
N GLY A 196 5.94 -4.54 21.53
CA GLY A 196 6.57 -3.31 22.02
C GLY A 196 8.10 -3.38 21.96
N VAL A 197 8.69 -4.51 22.37
CA VAL A 197 10.14 -4.76 22.27
C VAL A 197 10.61 -4.75 20.81
N LEU A 198 9.83 -5.35 19.90
CA LEU A 198 10.13 -5.34 18.48
C LEU A 198 10.15 -3.91 17.93
N PHE A 199 9.17 -3.08 18.28
CA PHE A 199 9.18 -1.66 17.91
C PHE A 199 10.36 -0.90 18.52
N ALA A 200 10.72 -1.18 19.78
CA ALA A 200 11.88 -0.57 20.40
C ALA A 200 13.19 -0.94 19.66
N ALA A 201 13.33 -2.19 19.25
CA ALA A 201 14.49 -2.64 18.45
C ALA A 201 14.54 -1.92 17.08
N LEU A 202 13.40 -1.78 16.41
CA LEU A 202 13.30 -1.04 15.13
C LEU A 202 13.62 0.44 15.32
N ALA A 203 13.11 1.08 16.37
CA ALA A 203 13.43 2.48 16.68
C ALA A 203 14.92 2.68 16.98
N ILE A 204 15.54 1.78 17.75
CA ILE A 204 16.98 1.79 18.01
C ILE A 204 17.77 1.63 16.71
N THR A 205 17.33 0.74 15.81
CA THR A 205 17.97 0.58 14.49
C THR A 205 17.96 1.90 13.72
N ILE A 206 16.82 2.58 13.63
CA ILE A 206 16.70 3.88 12.94
C ILE A 206 17.57 4.96 13.62
N LEU A 207 17.65 4.97 14.95
CA LEU A 207 18.48 5.91 15.72
C LEU A 207 19.98 5.66 15.51
N THR A 208 20.40 4.40 15.45
CA THR A 208 21.80 4.00 15.41
C THR A 208 22.39 4.21 14.02
N PHE A 209 21.68 3.82 12.99
CA PHE A 209 22.16 3.94 11.62
C PHE A 209 21.96 5.37 11.08
N ARG A 210 23.06 6.10 10.99
CA ARG A 210 23.10 7.49 10.51
C ARG A 210 22.48 7.66 9.11
N SER A 211 22.49 6.60 8.30
CA SER A 211 21.90 6.56 6.96
C SER A 211 20.38 6.85 6.96
N PHE A 212 19.66 6.57 8.06
CA PHE A 212 18.24 6.93 8.19
C PHE A 212 17.99 8.42 8.47
N ARG A 213 19.03 9.19 8.83
CA ARG A 213 18.90 10.62 9.15
C ARG A 213 19.17 11.49 7.94
N LEU A 214 18.50 11.20 6.82
CA LEU A 214 18.65 12.04 5.63
C LEU A 214 18.12 13.46 5.90
N PRO A 215 18.84 14.49 5.45
CA PRO A 215 18.28 15.83 5.38
C PRO A 215 17.02 15.77 4.51
N ARG A 216 16.00 16.50 4.90
CA ARG A 216 14.83 16.72 4.07
C ARG A 216 15.28 17.32 2.73
N ALA A 217 14.71 16.85 1.61
CA ALA A 217 14.86 17.54 0.33
C ALA A 217 14.56 19.03 0.55
N ALA A 218 15.49 19.89 0.12
CA ALA A 218 15.47 21.32 0.43
C ALA A 218 14.08 21.92 0.17
N SER A 219 13.36 22.18 1.24
CA SER A 219 12.17 23.03 1.17
C SER A 219 12.66 24.40 0.74
N GLY A 220 12.11 24.97 -0.33
CA GLY A 220 12.43 26.33 -0.71
C GLY A 220 12.26 27.28 0.50
N PRO A 221 12.98 28.41 0.54
CA PRO A 221 12.97 29.33 1.69
C PRO A 221 11.57 29.80 2.11
N ASP A 222 10.60 29.80 1.20
CA ASP A 222 9.22 30.23 1.45
C ASP A 222 8.35 29.20 2.17
N GLN A 223 8.71 27.91 2.21
CA GLN A 223 7.85 26.88 2.83
C GLN A 223 7.86 26.86 4.36
N LYS A 224 8.89 27.45 5.01
CA LYS A 224 8.99 27.48 6.47
C LYS A 224 7.93 28.37 7.15
N HIS A 225 7.36 29.30 6.40
CA HIS A 225 6.36 30.25 6.89
C HIS A 225 4.92 29.94 6.50
N ASP A 226 4.71 28.95 5.63
CA ASP A 226 3.38 28.59 5.18
C ASP A 226 2.57 27.88 6.27
N SER A 227 1.28 28.22 6.36
CA SER A 227 0.35 27.45 7.21
C SER A 227 0.17 26.04 6.70
N PRO A 228 -0.17 25.04 7.54
CA PRO A 228 -0.47 23.68 7.07
C PRO A 228 -1.52 23.64 5.96
N LEU A 229 -2.51 24.51 6.01
CA LEU A 229 -3.53 24.65 4.97
C LEU A 229 -2.94 25.20 3.66
N ALA A 230 -2.01 26.15 3.73
CA ALA A 230 -1.32 26.66 2.56
C ALA A 230 -0.43 25.59 1.91
N ILE A 231 0.27 24.78 2.70
CA ILE A 231 1.04 23.64 2.20
C ILE A 231 0.11 22.65 1.46
N PHE A 232 -1.03 22.31 2.08
CA PHE A 232 -2.01 21.43 1.47
C PHE A 232 -2.55 21.98 0.14
N THR A 233 -2.97 23.24 0.14
CA THR A 233 -3.49 23.90 -1.08
C THR A 233 -2.42 24.03 -2.16
N ASN A 234 -1.17 24.36 -1.79
CA ASN A 234 -0.05 24.45 -2.71
C ASN A 234 0.33 23.08 -3.29
N ALA A 235 0.29 22.02 -2.45
CA ALA A 235 0.52 20.66 -2.87
C ALA A 235 -0.52 20.19 -3.92
N LEU A 236 -1.81 20.46 -3.69
CA LEU A 236 -2.87 20.15 -4.65
C LEU A 236 -2.80 21.03 -5.90
N LYS A 237 -2.51 22.32 -5.74
CA LYS A 237 -2.34 23.25 -6.86
C LYS A 237 -1.17 22.83 -7.75
N SER A 238 -0.06 22.40 -7.17
CA SER A 238 1.09 21.85 -7.90
C SER A 238 0.70 20.62 -8.75
N LEU A 239 -0.12 19.73 -8.22
CA LEU A 239 -0.65 18.59 -8.97
C LEU A 239 -1.59 19.05 -10.10
N SER A 240 -2.47 20.03 -9.84
CA SER A 240 -3.48 20.49 -10.79
C SER A 240 -2.90 21.27 -11.99
N THR A 241 -1.65 21.69 -11.92
CA THR A 241 -0.97 22.36 -13.05
C THR A 241 -0.57 21.40 -14.17
N HIS A 242 -0.55 20.10 -13.92
CA HIS A 242 -0.26 19.10 -14.95
C HIS A 242 -1.43 18.99 -15.92
N SER A 243 -1.16 19.03 -17.21
CA SER A 243 -2.20 18.93 -18.26
C SER A 243 -3.05 17.67 -18.18
N SER A 244 -2.50 16.59 -17.63
CA SER A 244 -3.14 15.30 -17.46
C SER A 244 -3.74 15.07 -16.06
N PHE A 245 -3.88 16.09 -15.22
CA PHE A 245 -4.31 15.97 -13.82
C PHE A 245 -5.58 15.11 -13.66
N TRP A 246 -6.64 15.44 -14.39
CA TRP A 246 -7.91 14.71 -14.30
C TRP A 246 -7.80 13.27 -14.80
N ALA A 247 -6.97 13.02 -15.82
CA ALA A 247 -6.71 11.65 -16.29
C ALA A 247 -5.97 10.85 -15.21
N VAL A 248 -5.02 11.44 -14.50
CA VAL A 248 -4.31 10.82 -13.36
C VAL A 248 -5.28 10.49 -12.23
N ILE A 249 -6.12 11.43 -11.81
CA ILE A 249 -7.12 11.20 -10.75
C ILE A 249 -8.05 10.06 -11.13
N LEU A 250 -8.62 10.09 -12.33
CA LEU A 250 -9.54 9.07 -12.81
C LEU A 250 -8.84 7.72 -12.95
N PHE A 251 -7.60 7.69 -13.40
CA PHE A 251 -6.80 6.47 -13.47
C PHE A 251 -6.57 5.85 -12.09
N VAL A 252 -6.19 6.66 -11.10
CA VAL A 252 -5.99 6.19 -9.71
C VAL A 252 -7.27 5.58 -9.13
N LEU A 253 -8.42 6.17 -9.44
CA LEU A 253 -9.73 5.66 -9.00
C LEU A 253 -10.12 4.36 -9.71
N LEU A 254 -9.80 4.21 -11.00
CA LEU A 254 -10.29 3.11 -11.82
C LEU A 254 -9.33 1.91 -11.90
N TYR A 255 -8.02 2.12 -11.83
CA TYR A 255 -7.02 1.08 -12.12
C TYR A 255 -7.16 -0.16 -11.23
N LYS A 256 -7.54 0.01 -9.98
CA LYS A 256 -7.79 -1.08 -9.02
C LYS A 256 -9.27 -1.30 -8.70
N ALA A 257 -10.17 -0.64 -9.41
CA ALA A 257 -11.61 -0.70 -9.12
C ALA A 257 -12.17 -2.12 -9.31
N GLY A 258 -11.78 -2.81 -10.38
CA GLY A 258 -12.17 -4.20 -10.64
C GLY A 258 -11.71 -5.16 -9.54
N ASP A 259 -10.44 -5.05 -9.12
CA ASP A 259 -9.89 -5.88 -8.04
C ASP A 259 -10.60 -5.63 -6.70
N ALA A 260 -10.83 -4.38 -6.36
CA ALA A 260 -11.49 -3.99 -5.12
C ALA A 260 -12.94 -4.49 -5.07
N MET A 261 -13.65 -4.40 -6.20
CA MET A 261 -15.00 -4.91 -6.36
C MET A 261 -15.03 -6.43 -6.21
N MET A 262 -14.10 -7.15 -6.86
CA MET A 262 -13.99 -8.60 -6.81
C MET A 262 -13.57 -9.09 -5.43
N GLY A 263 -12.52 -8.52 -4.86
CA GLY A 263 -11.83 -9.03 -3.67
C GLY A 263 -12.75 -9.22 -2.46
N ILE A 264 -13.74 -8.32 -2.26
CA ILE A 264 -14.69 -8.42 -1.17
C ILE A 264 -15.66 -9.62 -1.34
N MET A 265 -15.89 -10.08 -2.57
CA MET A 265 -16.81 -11.16 -2.89
C MET A 265 -16.11 -12.52 -3.06
N VAL A 266 -14.79 -12.58 -2.99
CA VAL A 266 -14.03 -13.83 -3.08
C VAL A 266 -14.41 -14.82 -1.96
N ILE A 267 -14.35 -14.41 -0.70
CA ILE A 267 -14.68 -15.29 0.43
C ILE A 267 -16.16 -15.72 0.41
N PRO A 268 -17.14 -14.82 0.19
CA PRO A 268 -18.54 -15.22 -0.04
C PRO A 268 -18.69 -16.26 -1.16
N PHE A 269 -17.96 -16.14 -2.26
CA PHE A 269 -18.00 -17.10 -3.35
C PHE A 269 -17.47 -18.49 -2.94
N TRP A 270 -16.33 -18.56 -2.22
CA TRP A 270 -15.83 -19.81 -1.67
C TRP A 270 -16.84 -20.48 -0.74
N LYS A 271 -17.51 -19.70 0.11
CA LYS A 271 -18.56 -20.19 1.00
C LYS A 271 -19.81 -20.65 0.24
N HIS A 272 -20.20 -19.93 -0.82
CA HIS A 272 -21.28 -20.32 -1.72
C HIS A 272 -21.01 -21.69 -2.37
N LEU A 273 -19.76 -21.96 -2.73
CA LEU A 273 -19.32 -23.27 -3.19
C LEU A 273 -19.13 -24.30 -2.05
N SER A 274 -19.47 -23.97 -0.81
CA SER A 274 -19.37 -24.83 0.38
C SER A 274 -17.95 -25.35 0.66
N PHE A 275 -16.91 -24.55 0.42
CA PHE A 275 -15.55 -24.86 0.86
C PHE A 275 -15.39 -24.61 2.36
N SER A 276 -14.54 -25.43 3.01
CA SER A 276 -14.25 -25.28 4.44
C SER A 276 -13.44 -24.01 4.71
N SER A 277 -13.53 -23.49 5.95
CA SER A 277 -12.72 -22.33 6.37
C SER A 277 -11.22 -22.63 6.31
N THR A 278 -10.84 -23.89 6.58
CA THR A 278 -9.43 -24.35 6.46
C THR A 278 -8.94 -24.28 5.01
N GLN A 279 -9.72 -24.74 4.03
CA GLN A 279 -9.35 -24.64 2.60
C GLN A 279 -9.22 -23.18 2.17
N ILE A 280 -10.14 -22.32 2.58
CA ILE A 280 -10.08 -20.88 2.31
C ILE A 280 -8.81 -20.28 2.93
N GLY A 281 -8.55 -20.58 4.20
CA GLY A 281 -7.38 -20.05 4.93
C GLY A 281 -6.05 -20.49 4.33
N LEU A 282 -5.92 -21.77 3.95
CA LEU A 282 -4.71 -22.29 3.32
C LEU A 282 -4.50 -21.74 1.90
N VAL A 283 -5.51 -21.81 1.04
CA VAL A 283 -5.34 -21.48 -0.37
C VAL A 283 -5.43 -19.97 -0.59
N SER A 284 -6.54 -19.33 -0.21
CA SER A 284 -6.72 -17.90 -0.44
C SER A 284 -5.92 -17.05 0.56
N GLY A 285 -5.80 -17.49 1.80
CA GLY A 285 -5.05 -16.78 2.82
C GLY A 285 -3.53 -16.99 2.69
N MET A 286 -3.03 -18.19 2.99
CA MET A 286 -1.59 -18.46 3.08
C MET A 286 -0.92 -18.49 1.71
N LEU A 287 -1.37 -19.37 0.79
CA LEU A 287 -0.81 -19.45 -0.55
C LEU A 287 -1.05 -18.17 -1.35
N GLY A 288 -2.24 -17.56 -1.20
CA GLY A 288 -2.54 -16.27 -1.80
C GLY A 288 -1.60 -15.17 -1.33
N SER A 289 -1.26 -15.11 -0.03
CA SER A 289 -0.30 -14.13 0.49
C SER A 289 1.11 -14.32 -0.07
N VAL A 290 1.58 -15.56 -0.17
CA VAL A 290 2.86 -15.90 -0.81
C VAL A 290 2.84 -15.49 -2.29
N ALA A 291 1.79 -15.86 -3.01
CA ALA A 291 1.62 -15.53 -4.43
C ALA A 291 1.60 -14.01 -4.67
N THR A 292 0.88 -13.23 -3.84
CA THR A 292 0.86 -11.76 -3.95
C THR A 292 2.24 -11.16 -3.67
N THR A 293 2.98 -11.70 -2.71
CA THR A 293 4.34 -11.24 -2.40
C THR A 293 5.28 -11.50 -3.58
N LEU A 294 5.25 -12.71 -4.14
CA LEU A 294 6.02 -13.07 -5.34
C LEU A 294 5.61 -12.19 -6.53
N GLY A 295 4.30 -11.98 -6.72
CA GLY A 295 3.79 -11.06 -7.73
C GLY A 295 4.31 -9.65 -7.58
N GLY A 296 4.33 -9.13 -6.34
CA GLY A 296 4.89 -7.80 -6.03
C GLY A 296 6.38 -7.68 -6.37
N LEU A 297 7.17 -8.69 -6.02
CA LEU A 297 8.61 -8.74 -6.34
C LEU A 297 8.85 -8.83 -7.85
N LEU A 298 8.15 -9.72 -8.54
CA LEU A 298 8.24 -9.88 -10.01
C LEU A 298 7.75 -8.62 -10.72
N GLY A 299 6.64 -8.03 -10.26
CA GLY A 299 6.10 -6.77 -10.79
C GLY A 299 7.05 -5.60 -10.58
N GLY A 300 7.68 -5.51 -9.40
CA GLY A 300 8.70 -4.52 -9.10
C GLY A 300 9.94 -4.66 -9.99
N TRP A 301 10.45 -5.87 -10.13
CA TRP A 301 11.56 -6.19 -11.04
C TRP A 301 11.22 -5.81 -12.49
N TYR A 302 10.03 -6.22 -12.99
CA TYR A 302 9.58 -5.89 -14.33
C TYR A 302 9.49 -4.38 -14.53
N THR A 303 8.93 -3.67 -13.55
CA THR A 303 8.80 -2.20 -13.58
C THR A 303 10.15 -1.50 -13.61
N SER A 304 11.11 -1.96 -12.85
CA SER A 304 12.49 -1.42 -12.88
C SER A 304 13.19 -1.68 -14.21
N ARG A 305 12.87 -2.79 -14.89
CA ARG A 305 13.52 -3.15 -16.15
C ARG A 305 12.91 -2.46 -17.35
N PHE A 306 11.57 -2.36 -17.42
CA PHE A 306 10.84 -1.91 -18.59
C PHE A 306 10.18 -0.52 -18.43
N GLY A 307 10.25 0.05 -17.23
CA GLY A 307 9.65 1.33 -16.90
C GLY A 307 8.19 1.22 -16.44
N ILE A 308 7.73 2.29 -15.79
CA ILE A 308 6.41 2.35 -15.15
C ILE A 308 5.29 2.25 -16.20
N GLY A 309 5.40 2.99 -17.30
CA GLY A 309 4.33 3.07 -18.30
C GLY A 309 4.00 1.73 -18.95
N ILE A 310 5.02 0.98 -19.40
CA ILE A 310 4.84 -0.36 -20.01
C ILE A 310 4.29 -1.32 -18.96
N SER A 311 4.78 -1.25 -17.73
CA SER A 311 4.37 -2.13 -16.64
C SER A 311 2.92 -1.93 -16.24
N LEU A 312 2.44 -0.70 -16.19
CA LEU A 312 1.03 -0.39 -15.94
C LEU A 312 0.12 -1.05 -16.98
N LEU A 313 0.52 -1.01 -18.26
CA LEU A 313 -0.26 -1.63 -19.32
C LEU A 313 -0.20 -3.15 -19.24
N VAL A 314 1.01 -3.73 -19.28
CA VAL A 314 1.20 -5.19 -19.42
C VAL A 314 0.75 -5.92 -18.16
N LEU A 315 1.26 -5.52 -16.99
CA LEU A 315 0.94 -6.19 -15.73
C LEU A 315 -0.51 -5.92 -15.28
N GLY A 316 -1.03 -4.73 -15.59
CA GLY A 316 -2.44 -4.42 -15.35
C GLY A 316 -3.38 -5.23 -16.23
N LEU A 317 -3.08 -5.44 -17.52
CA LEU A 317 -3.88 -6.31 -18.40
C LEU A 317 -3.81 -7.77 -17.93
N ILE A 318 -2.62 -8.26 -17.56
CA ILE A 318 -2.48 -9.60 -16.98
C ILE A 318 -3.40 -9.72 -15.76
N GLN A 319 -3.36 -8.75 -14.84
CA GLN A 319 -4.21 -8.73 -13.66
C GLN A 319 -5.71 -8.75 -14.03
N ALA A 320 -6.15 -7.91 -14.96
CA ALA A 320 -7.55 -7.89 -15.40
C ALA A 320 -7.98 -9.26 -15.97
N VAL A 321 -7.13 -9.91 -16.75
CA VAL A 321 -7.43 -11.25 -17.32
C VAL A 321 -7.61 -12.31 -16.22
N PHE A 322 -6.88 -12.22 -15.11
CA PHE A 322 -7.06 -13.17 -13.99
C PHE A 322 -8.43 -13.09 -13.30
N HIS A 323 -9.19 -11.99 -13.44
CA HIS A 323 -10.59 -11.97 -13.03
C HIS A 323 -11.43 -13.01 -13.74
N LEU A 324 -11.10 -13.32 -14.99
CA LEU A 324 -11.76 -14.38 -15.76
C LEU A 324 -11.54 -15.78 -15.17
N GLY A 325 -10.49 -15.97 -14.36
CA GLY A 325 -10.28 -17.20 -13.61
C GLY A 325 -11.42 -17.47 -12.60
N TYR A 326 -11.83 -16.43 -11.87
CA TYR A 326 -13.00 -16.54 -10.98
C TYR A 326 -14.31 -16.64 -11.74
N TRP A 327 -14.44 -15.95 -12.87
CA TRP A 327 -15.59 -16.12 -13.75
C TRP A 327 -15.73 -17.57 -14.22
N LEU A 328 -14.66 -18.20 -14.70
CA LEU A 328 -14.65 -19.61 -15.10
C LEU A 328 -15.01 -20.53 -13.92
N ALA A 329 -14.42 -20.30 -12.74
CA ALA A 329 -14.74 -21.06 -11.54
C ALA A 329 -16.20 -20.86 -11.07
N ALA A 330 -16.84 -19.76 -11.44
CA ALA A 330 -18.23 -19.47 -11.09
C ALA A 330 -19.25 -20.06 -12.10
N LEU A 331 -18.79 -20.60 -13.22
CA LEU A 331 -19.69 -21.29 -14.15
C LEU A 331 -20.23 -22.58 -13.52
N PRO A 332 -21.49 -22.95 -13.81
CA PRO A 332 -22.14 -24.12 -13.21
C PRO A 332 -21.31 -25.40 -13.33
N GLY A 333 -21.07 -26.05 -12.20
CA GLY A 333 -20.33 -27.32 -12.12
C GLY A 333 -18.83 -27.21 -12.15
N LEU A 334 -18.22 -26.10 -12.61
CA LEU A 334 -16.77 -26.00 -12.75
C LEU A 334 -16.04 -25.72 -11.43
N GLY A 335 -16.57 -24.88 -10.56
CA GLY A 335 -15.87 -24.46 -9.33
C GLY A 335 -15.53 -25.60 -8.36
N ARG A 336 -16.31 -26.67 -8.38
CA ARG A 336 -16.12 -27.90 -7.58
C ARG A 336 -15.75 -29.15 -8.38
N LEU A 337 -15.44 -29.00 -9.67
CA LEU A 337 -14.93 -30.09 -10.46
C LEU A 337 -13.50 -30.44 -9.98
N ALA A 338 -13.30 -31.62 -9.41
CA ALA A 338 -11.97 -32.07 -9.06
C ALA A 338 -11.19 -32.35 -10.32
N LEU A 339 -10.16 -31.52 -10.62
CA LEU A 339 -9.30 -31.69 -11.80
C LEU A 339 -8.40 -32.91 -11.68
N PHE A 340 -7.83 -33.11 -10.52
CA PHE A 340 -6.99 -34.26 -10.15
C PHE A 340 -6.90 -34.35 -8.63
N HIS A 341 -6.36 -35.46 -8.15
CA HIS A 341 -6.10 -35.67 -6.74
C HIS A 341 -4.59 -35.57 -6.50
N LEU A 342 -4.18 -34.65 -5.63
CA LEU A 342 -2.78 -34.43 -5.28
C LEU A 342 -2.40 -35.41 -4.14
N PRO A 343 -1.51 -36.41 -4.38
CA PRO A 343 -1.03 -37.24 -3.29
C PRO A 343 -0.14 -36.38 -2.38
N LEU A 344 -0.44 -36.39 -1.07
CA LEU A 344 0.44 -35.73 -0.09
C LEU A 344 1.62 -36.66 0.21
N PRO A 345 2.88 -36.24 -0.02
CA PRO A 345 4.03 -37.01 0.42
C PRO A 345 3.98 -37.11 1.95
N PHE A 346 4.05 -38.29 2.49
CA PHE A 346 4.02 -38.63 3.94
C PHE A 346 2.65 -38.95 4.55
N VAL A 347 1.54 -38.81 3.82
CA VAL A 347 0.21 -39.23 4.29
C VAL A 347 -0.51 -39.89 3.14
N ASP A 348 -1.07 -41.07 3.34
CA ASP A 348 -1.92 -41.77 2.33
C ASP A 348 -3.26 -41.04 2.13
N LEU A 349 -3.18 -39.75 1.82
CA LEU A 349 -4.32 -38.88 1.58
C LEU A 349 -4.17 -38.16 0.25
N ALA A 350 -5.11 -38.37 -0.65
CA ALA A 350 -5.19 -37.63 -1.91
C ALA A 350 -6.18 -36.48 -1.77
N VAL A 351 -5.70 -35.24 -1.83
CA VAL A 351 -6.52 -34.04 -1.73
C VAL A 351 -7.00 -33.63 -3.11
N PRO A 352 -8.33 -33.47 -3.32
CA PRO A 352 -8.86 -33.02 -4.60
C PRO A 352 -8.43 -31.58 -4.89
N PHE A 353 -7.91 -31.35 -6.10
CA PHE A 353 -7.53 -30.03 -6.58
C PHE A 353 -8.64 -29.45 -7.46
N TYR A 354 -9.07 -28.25 -7.12
CA TYR A 354 -10.19 -27.57 -7.76
C TYR A 354 -9.75 -26.37 -8.60
N PRO A 355 -10.47 -25.99 -9.69
CA PRO A 355 -10.17 -24.80 -10.50
C PRO A 355 -10.10 -23.50 -9.70
N ILE A 356 -10.92 -23.37 -8.69
CA ILE A 356 -10.94 -22.19 -7.81
C ILE A 356 -9.60 -21.98 -7.07
N TYR A 357 -8.83 -23.05 -6.81
CA TYR A 357 -7.52 -22.94 -6.19
C TYR A 357 -6.54 -22.24 -7.14
N LEU A 358 -6.57 -22.62 -8.41
CA LEU A 358 -5.74 -22.00 -9.44
C LEU A 358 -6.17 -20.54 -9.68
N ALA A 359 -7.49 -20.31 -9.77
CA ALA A 359 -8.04 -18.96 -9.90
C ALA A 359 -7.59 -18.05 -8.73
N SER A 360 -7.66 -18.57 -7.49
CA SER A 360 -7.31 -17.79 -6.28
C SER A 360 -5.81 -17.48 -6.20
N VAL A 361 -4.96 -18.45 -6.43
CA VAL A 361 -3.49 -18.26 -6.38
C VAL A 361 -3.03 -17.39 -7.55
N GLY A 362 -3.58 -17.64 -8.75
CA GLY A 362 -3.26 -16.86 -9.96
C GLY A 362 -3.69 -15.39 -9.83
N GLU A 363 -4.90 -15.14 -9.31
CA GLU A 363 -5.39 -13.79 -9.05
C GLU A 363 -4.51 -13.09 -8.01
N SER A 364 -4.20 -13.75 -6.91
CA SER A 364 -3.33 -13.20 -5.86
C SER A 364 -1.95 -12.82 -6.41
N LEU A 365 -1.37 -13.66 -7.28
CA LEU A 365 -0.11 -13.34 -7.98
C LEU A 365 -0.27 -12.10 -8.87
N ALA A 366 -1.36 -12.05 -9.64
CA ALA A 366 -1.64 -10.96 -10.57
C ALA A 366 -1.92 -9.62 -9.85
N VAL A 367 -2.60 -9.67 -8.72
CA VAL A 367 -2.79 -8.49 -7.84
C VAL A 367 -1.44 -7.93 -7.41
N GLY A 368 -0.50 -8.79 -7.00
CA GLY A 368 0.86 -8.37 -6.66
C GLY A 368 1.60 -7.76 -7.85
N LEU A 369 1.54 -8.41 -9.02
CA LEU A 369 2.15 -7.92 -10.26
C LEU A 369 1.69 -6.51 -10.62
N GLY A 370 0.39 -6.24 -10.61
CA GLY A 370 -0.17 -4.94 -10.98
C GLY A 370 -0.06 -3.88 -9.88
N TYR A 371 0.13 -4.29 -8.61
CA TYR A 371 0.26 -3.35 -7.49
C TYR A 371 1.59 -2.60 -7.52
N ALA A 372 2.69 -3.27 -7.85
CA ALA A 372 4.02 -2.66 -7.85
C ALA A 372 4.15 -1.46 -8.82
N PRO A 373 3.80 -1.57 -10.13
CA PRO A 373 3.86 -0.43 -11.04
C PRO A 373 2.87 0.68 -10.67
N PHE A 374 1.71 0.34 -10.10
CA PHE A 374 0.72 1.32 -9.67
C PHE A 374 1.22 2.17 -8.50
N MET A 375 1.86 1.56 -7.51
CA MET A 375 2.48 2.30 -6.41
C MET A 375 3.66 3.15 -6.90
N ALA A 376 4.52 2.58 -7.78
CA ALA A 376 5.63 3.32 -8.38
C ALA A 376 5.12 4.54 -9.18
N PHE A 377 4.02 4.40 -9.90
CA PHE A 377 3.39 5.49 -10.62
C PHE A 377 2.95 6.62 -9.67
N MET A 378 2.18 6.29 -8.63
CA MET A 378 1.72 7.31 -7.68
C MET A 378 2.90 8.02 -6.98
N MET A 379 3.95 7.28 -6.62
CA MET A 379 5.15 7.87 -6.02
C MET A 379 5.92 8.78 -6.98
N SER A 380 6.03 8.40 -8.26
CA SER A 380 6.76 9.16 -9.27
C SER A 380 6.13 10.52 -9.61
N LEU A 381 4.81 10.66 -9.38
CA LEU A 381 4.09 11.91 -9.60
C LEU A 381 4.29 12.93 -8.48
N CYS A 382 4.84 12.52 -7.34
CA CYS A 382 4.93 13.39 -6.17
C CYS A 382 6.14 14.34 -6.28
N ASP A 383 5.90 15.64 -6.11
CA ASP A 383 6.97 16.63 -5.93
C ASP A 383 7.67 16.35 -4.59
N LYS A 384 9.00 16.26 -4.61
CA LYS A 384 9.80 16.00 -3.39
C LYS A 384 9.56 17.02 -2.27
N ARG A 385 9.11 18.23 -2.61
CA ARG A 385 8.78 19.28 -1.63
C ARG A 385 7.50 18.98 -0.85
N PHE A 386 6.54 18.26 -1.45
CA PHE A 386 5.22 17.95 -0.90
C PHE A 386 4.93 16.44 -0.90
N SER A 387 5.98 15.61 -0.89
CA SER A 387 5.87 14.18 -1.12
C SER A 387 4.88 13.48 -0.17
N ALA A 388 4.89 13.82 1.12
CA ALA A 388 3.97 13.23 2.09
C ALA A 388 2.50 13.59 1.78
N THR A 389 2.22 14.87 1.50
CA THR A 389 0.84 15.35 1.24
C THR A 389 0.29 14.78 -0.06
N GLN A 390 1.07 14.84 -1.14
CA GLN A 390 0.62 14.40 -2.46
C GLN A 390 0.44 12.88 -2.52
N TYR A 391 1.39 12.12 -1.97
CA TYR A 391 1.25 10.66 -1.95
C TYR A 391 0.09 10.20 -1.06
N ALA A 392 -0.08 10.80 0.11
CA ALA A 392 -1.21 10.50 0.98
C ALA A 392 -2.56 10.82 0.32
N PHE A 393 -2.63 11.88 -0.50
CA PHE A 393 -3.81 12.20 -1.31
C PHE A 393 -4.11 11.11 -2.35
N PHE A 394 -3.10 10.63 -3.09
CA PHE A 394 -3.30 9.53 -4.04
C PHE A 394 -3.71 8.23 -3.33
N VAL A 395 -3.09 7.91 -2.21
CA VAL A 395 -3.48 6.73 -1.41
C VAL A 395 -4.91 6.86 -0.89
N PHE A 396 -5.32 8.06 -0.45
CA PHE A 396 -6.70 8.32 -0.05
C PHE A 396 -7.68 8.05 -1.20
N LEU A 397 -7.42 8.56 -2.40
CA LEU A 397 -8.27 8.32 -3.58
C LEU A 397 -8.35 6.82 -3.90
N PHE A 398 -7.24 6.12 -3.88
CA PHE A 398 -7.18 4.67 -4.10
C PHE A 398 -8.01 3.91 -3.06
N VAL A 399 -7.84 4.21 -1.77
CA VAL A 399 -8.59 3.54 -0.70
C VAL A 399 -10.09 3.88 -0.77
N LEU A 400 -10.43 5.14 -1.07
CA LEU A 400 -11.83 5.57 -1.25
C LEU A 400 -12.49 4.80 -2.39
N SER A 401 -11.83 4.71 -3.55
CA SER A 401 -12.30 3.88 -4.66
C SER A 401 -12.53 2.43 -4.24
N GLY A 402 -11.56 1.85 -3.53
CA GLY A 402 -11.67 0.48 -3.04
C GLY A 402 -12.89 0.25 -2.14
N ARG A 403 -13.19 1.18 -1.24
CA ARG A 403 -14.37 1.10 -0.36
C ARG A 403 -15.68 1.23 -1.13
N LEU A 404 -15.77 2.17 -2.08
CA LEU A 404 -16.94 2.36 -2.92
C LEU A 404 -17.17 1.16 -3.84
N MET A 405 -16.12 0.66 -4.49
CA MET A 405 -16.23 -0.51 -5.37
C MET A 405 -16.54 -1.78 -4.61
N GLY A 406 -15.98 -1.98 -3.42
CA GLY A 406 -16.35 -3.08 -2.54
C GLY A 406 -17.84 -3.07 -2.15
N PHE A 407 -18.38 -1.88 -1.81
CA PHE A 407 -19.81 -1.71 -1.53
C PHE A 407 -20.66 -2.07 -2.75
N VAL A 408 -20.33 -1.56 -3.93
CA VAL A 408 -20.99 -1.88 -5.21
C VAL A 408 -20.91 -3.37 -5.51
N GLY A 409 -19.77 -4.03 -5.16
CA GLY A 409 -19.58 -5.47 -5.36
C GLY A 409 -20.64 -6.33 -4.68
N GLY A 410 -21.06 -5.98 -3.46
CA GLY A 410 -22.13 -6.69 -2.76
C GLY A 410 -23.47 -6.66 -3.51
N PHE A 411 -23.83 -5.50 -4.05
CA PHE A 411 -25.02 -5.36 -4.91
C PHE A 411 -24.82 -6.07 -6.24
N GLY A 412 -23.62 -6.01 -6.81
CA GLY A 412 -23.29 -6.68 -8.06
C GLY A 412 -23.59 -8.19 -7.99
N VAL A 413 -23.14 -8.88 -6.94
CA VAL A 413 -23.45 -10.31 -6.75
C VAL A 413 -24.95 -10.56 -6.56
N LYS A 414 -25.64 -9.71 -5.79
CA LYS A 414 -27.07 -9.84 -5.53
C LYS A 414 -27.91 -9.83 -6.82
N TYR A 415 -27.60 -8.95 -7.77
CA TYR A 415 -28.40 -8.77 -8.98
C TYR A 415 -27.92 -9.58 -10.18
N LEU A 416 -26.61 -9.87 -10.28
CA LEU A 416 -26.00 -10.53 -11.43
C LEU A 416 -25.67 -12.01 -11.19
N GLY A 417 -25.61 -12.43 -9.92
CA GLY A 417 -25.01 -13.70 -9.54
C GLY A 417 -23.47 -13.70 -9.68
N PHE A 418 -22.80 -14.70 -9.12
CA PHE A 418 -21.33 -14.73 -9.06
C PHE A 418 -20.65 -14.74 -10.42
N ALA A 419 -21.13 -15.55 -11.38
CA ALA A 419 -20.51 -15.68 -12.69
C ALA A 419 -20.52 -14.34 -13.44
N ASN A 420 -21.71 -13.76 -13.68
CA ASN A 420 -21.80 -12.47 -14.37
C ASN A 420 -21.09 -11.35 -13.60
N PHE A 421 -21.14 -11.38 -12.27
CA PHE A 421 -20.43 -10.42 -11.43
C PHE A 421 -18.91 -10.44 -11.68
N PHE A 422 -18.27 -11.61 -11.65
CA PHE A 422 -16.82 -11.71 -11.91
C PHE A 422 -16.46 -11.28 -13.34
N PHE A 423 -17.30 -11.57 -14.31
CA PHE A 423 -17.11 -11.04 -15.67
C PHE A 423 -17.19 -9.52 -15.71
N VAL A 424 -18.17 -8.92 -15.00
CA VAL A 424 -18.30 -7.46 -14.88
C VAL A 424 -17.08 -6.85 -14.20
N THR A 425 -16.45 -7.48 -13.20
CA THR A 425 -15.23 -6.95 -12.57
C THR A 425 -14.07 -6.87 -13.57
N PHE A 426 -13.96 -7.82 -14.50
CA PHE A 426 -13.03 -7.73 -15.62
C PHE A 426 -13.32 -6.51 -16.50
N LEU A 427 -14.59 -6.29 -16.88
CA LEU A 427 -14.98 -5.13 -17.68
C LEU A 427 -14.72 -3.80 -16.97
N VAL A 428 -14.94 -3.74 -15.65
CA VAL A 428 -14.68 -2.53 -14.81
C VAL A 428 -13.18 -2.20 -14.74
N ALA A 429 -12.31 -3.18 -14.89
CA ALA A 429 -10.86 -2.95 -14.91
C ALA A 429 -10.39 -2.29 -16.24
N LEU A 430 -11.10 -2.48 -17.35
CA LEU A 430 -10.64 -2.04 -18.66
C LEU A 430 -10.61 -0.52 -18.88
N PRO A 431 -11.57 0.31 -18.39
CA PRO A 431 -11.59 1.75 -18.64
C PRO A 431 -10.32 2.48 -18.19
N ALA A 432 -9.61 1.97 -17.17
CA ALA A 432 -8.36 2.56 -16.74
C ALA A 432 -7.30 2.56 -17.87
N PHE A 433 -7.26 1.52 -18.69
CA PHE A 433 -6.29 1.41 -19.78
C PHE A 433 -6.58 2.41 -20.93
N ALA A 434 -7.83 2.82 -21.09
CA ALA A 434 -8.19 3.86 -22.04
C ALA A 434 -7.58 5.23 -21.68
N LEU A 435 -7.22 5.45 -20.41
CA LEU A 435 -6.59 6.68 -19.93
C LEU A 435 -5.07 6.71 -20.13
N LEU A 436 -4.43 5.56 -20.41
CA LEU A 436 -2.98 5.48 -20.58
C LEU A 436 -2.40 6.42 -21.65
N PRO A 437 -3.04 6.66 -22.82
CA PRO A 437 -2.52 7.60 -23.81
C PRO A 437 -2.26 9.01 -23.25
N TRP A 438 -3.05 9.47 -22.29
CA TRP A 438 -2.87 10.78 -21.61
C TRP A 438 -1.86 10.74 -20.47
N ILE A 439 -1.58 9.56 -19.93
CA ILE A 439 -0.69 9.35 -18.78
C ILE A 439 0.73 9.00 -19.23
N LEU A 440 0.88 8.19 -20.28
CA LEU A 440 2.19 7.73 -20.76
C LEU A 440 3.17 8.86 -21.10
N PRO A 441 2.76 9.97 -21.75
CA PRO A 441 3.69 11.08 -21.99
C PRO A 441 4.23 11.69 -20.70
N LEU A 442 3.38 11.84 -19.68
CA LEU A 442 3.79 12.34 -18.36
C LEU A 442 4.79 11.38 -17.70
N VAL A 443 4.51 10.08 -17.73
CA VAL A 443 5.40 9.06 -17.16
C VAL A 443 6.76 9.05 -17.86
N ARG A 444 6.79 9.13 -19.20
CA ARG A 444 8.04 9.21 -19.96
C ARG A 444 8.87 10.44 -19.62
N GLN A 445 8.22 11.58 -19.46
CA GLN A 445 8.89 12.82 -19.03
C GLN A 445 9.54 12.66 -17.64
N ILE A 446 8.85 12.02 -16.70
CA ILE A 446 9.35 11.77 -15.35
C ILE A 446 10.51 10.75 -15.37
N GLU A 447 10.44 9.72 -16.21
CA GLU A 447 11.49 8.69 -16.34
C GLU A 447 12.72 9.18 -17.12
N GLY A 448 12.67 10.37 -17.72
CA GLY A 448 13.76 10.88 -18.58
C GLY A 448 13.92 10.09 -19.89
N ARG A 449 12.82 9.54 -20.42
CA ARG A 449 12.78 8.69 -21.62
C ARG A 449 11.95 9.33 -22.73
#